data_a2b3e20670392eb1390223ced9a96cdf
#
_entry.id   a2b3e20670392eb1390223ced9a96cdf
#
_cell.length_a   1.000
_cell.length_b   1.000
_cell.length_c   1.000
_cell.angle_alpha   90.00
_cell.angle_beta   90.00
_cell.angle_gamma   90.00
#
_symmetry.space_group_name_H-M   'P 1'
#
loop_
_entity.id
_entity.type
_entity.pdbx_description
1 polymer ?
#
loop_
_entity_poly.entity_id
_entity_poly.type
_entity_poly.pdbx_seq_one_letter_code
_entity_poly.pdbx_strand_id
1 'polypeptide(L)'
;MYLVVTRTFPPEVGGMQNLMWGLARSLSKLNLIKVFADYNEGHEEFDKTVSFSIERVSGIKILRKYRKASLINEYLNQNPKVSCIVADHWKSLELIKTNKKKICLIHSKEINHKKGSRLNQKVLNVLNNVDHVIANSNFTKKLAVDIGVEEKKILVINPGVDPIKEIPKNDLKKAEEILNGKKQ
;
A
#
# COMPACT_ATOMS: atom_id res chain seq x y z
N MET A 1 2.38 15.16 -9.87
CA MET A 1 1.34 14.13 -9.70
C MET A 1 1.96 12.86 -9.20
N TYR A 2 1.33 12.17 -8.22
CA TYR A 2 1.78 10.88 -7.71
C TYR A 2 0.83 9.76 -8.14
N LEU A 3 1.37 8.57 -8.37
CA LEU A 3 0.62 7.34 -8.59
C LEU A 3 0.73 6.48 -7.34
N VAL A 4 -0.42 6.04 -6.82
CA VAL A 4 -0.50 5.05 -5.74
C VAL A 4 -0.94 3.72 -6.35
N VAL A 5 -0.13 2.69 -6.19
CA VAL A 5 -0.42 1.35 -6.74
C VAL A 5 -0.57 0.37 -5.60
N THR A 6 -1.77 -0.17 -5.45
CA THR A 6 -2.09 -1.06 -4.34
C THR A 6 -2.86 -2.30 -4.80
N ARG A 7 -2.77 -3.34 -3.99
CA ARG A 7 -3.56 -4.57 -4.15
C ARG A 7 -4.80 -4.56 -3.27
N THR A 8 -4.75 -3.78 -2.21
CA THR A 8 -5.80 -3.73 -1.18
C THR A 8 -6.17 -2.28 -0.92
N PHE A 9 -7.47 -1.95 -1.06
CA PHE A 9 -7.96 -0.59 -0.85
C PHE A 9 -9.42 -0.66 -0.37
N PRO A 10 -9.94 0.35 0.37
CA PRO A 10 -11.35 0.36 0.75
C PRO A 10 -12.29 0.16 -0.46
N PRO A 11 -13.52 -0.33 -0.26
CA PRO A 11 -14.24 -0.44 1.02
C PRO A 11 -13.89 -1.67 1.88
N GLU A 12 -13.09 -2.61 1.37
CA GLU A 12 -12.63 -3.70 2.25
C GLU A 12 -11.97 -3.14 3.51
N VAL A 13 -12.24 -3.76 4.66
CA VAL A 13 -11.70 -3.35 5.96
C VAL A 13 -10.49 -4.21 6.31
N GLY A 14 -9.38 -3.56 6.68
CA GLY A 14 -8.16 -4.24 7.11
C GLY A 14 -7.01 -3.26 7.29
N GLY A 15 -5.93 -3.70 7.95
CA GLY A 15 -4.79 -2.85 8.27
C GLY A 15 -4.11 -2.26 7.03
N MET A 16 -3.96 -3.06 5.96
CA MET A 16 -3.34 -2.60 4.71
C MET A 16 -4.25 -1.65 3.94
N GLN A 17 -5.57 -1.92 3.91
CA GLN A 17 -6.56 -1.05 3.29
C GLN A 17 -6.55 0.32 3.96
N ASN A 18 -6.59 0.35 5.29
CA ASN A 18 -6.56 1.59 6.08
C ASN A 18 -5.24 2.35 5.89
N LEU A 19 -4.10 1.64 5.87
CA LEU A 19 -2.80 2.25 5.62
C LEU A 19 -2.75 2.93 4.24
N MET A 20 -3.15 2.20 3.20
CA MET A 20 -3.11 2.73 1.83
C MET A 20 -4.13 3.84 1.61
N TRP A 21 -5.29 3.77 2.27
CA TRP A 21 -6.26 4.86 2.32
C TRP A 21 -5.69 6.10 3.00
N GLY A 22 -5.14 5.96 4.20
CA GLY A 22 -4.53 7.07 4.95
C GLY A 22 -3.39 7.73 4.17
N LEU A 23 -2.55 6.91 3.51
CA LEU A 23 -1.47 7.37 2.65
C LEU A 23 -2.01 8.16 1.43
N ALA A 24 -2.98 7.60 0.70
CA ALA A 24 -3.56 8.26 -0.46
C ALA A 24 -4.22 9.59 -0.07
N ARG A 25 -5.01 9.60 1.02
CA ARG A 25 -5.63 10.80 1.57
C ARG A 25 -4.60 11.87 1.96
N SER A 26 -3.47 11.47 2.54
CA SER A 26 -2.42 12.41 2.94
C SER A 26 -1.66 12.95 1.72
N LEU A 27 -1.35 12.10 0.76
CA LEU A 27 -0.68 12.50 -0.48
C LEU A 27 -1.56 13.42 -1.35
N SER A 28 -2.90 13.22 -1.34
CA SER A 28 -3.82 14.07 -2.10
C SER A 28 -3.88 15.52 -1.61
N LYS A 29 -3.51 15.76 -0.34
CA LYS A 29 -3.37 17.11 0.21
C LYS A 29 -2.10 17.83 -0.28
N LEU A 30 -1.11 17.08 -0.72
CA LEU A 30 0.19 17.60 -1.14
C LEU A 30 0.30 17.74 -2.66
N ASN A 31 -0.38 16.89 -3.42
CA ASN A 31 -0.30 16.87 -4.88
C ASN A 31 -1.50 16.14 -5.49
N LEU A 32 -1.69 16.29 -6.79
CA LEU A 32 -2.61 15.45 -7.53
C LEU A 32 -2.15 13.99 -7.44
N ILE A 33 -3.09 13.10 -7.18
CA ILE A 33 -2.84 11.66 -7.15
C ILE A 33 -3.82 10.91 -8.03
N LYS A 34 -3.40 9.74 -8.49
CA LYS A 34 -4.28 8.69 -9.02
C LYS A 34 -3.93 7.37 -8.32
N VAL A 35 -4.96 6.62 -7.94
CA VAL A 35 -4.81 5.31 -7.32
C VAL A 35 -5.15 4.22 -8.33
N PHE A 36 -4.29 3.20 -8.47
CA PHE A 36 -4.60 1.95 -9.14
C PHE A 36 -4.76 0.86 -8.08
N ALA A 37 -5.97 0.34 -7.92
CA ALA A 37 -6.30 -0.67 -6.94
C ALA A 37 -6.90 -1.91 -7.59
N ASP A 38 -6.85 -3.06 -6.90
CA ASP A 38 -7.63 -4.22 -7.33
C ASP A 38 -9.11 -3.93 -7.13
N TYR A 39 -9.93 -4.48 -8.03
CA TYR A 39 -11.39 -4.45 -7.90
C TYR A 39 -11.83 -5.18 -6.64
N ASN A 40 -12.78 -4.59 -5.93
CA ASN A 40 -13.54 -5.19 -4.85
C ASN A 40 -15.01 -4.74 -4.94
N GLU A 41 -15.90 -5.58 -4.48
CA GLU A 41 -17.33 -5.31 -4.49
C GLU A 41 -17.67 -4.10 -3.63
N GLY A 42 -18.66 -3.30 -4.04
CA GLY A 42 -19.09 -2.10 -3.33
C GLY A 42 -18.13 -0.90 -3.43
N HIS A 43 -17.13 -0.96 -4.31
CA HIS A 43 -16.15 0.12 -4.45
C HIS A 43 -16.75 1.41 -5.01
N GLU A 44 -17.80 1.32 -5.83
CA GLU A 44 -18.39 2.47 -6.53
C GLU A 44 -18.89 3.55 -5.56
N GLU A 45 -19.48 3.11 -4.45
CA GLU A 45 -19.97 4.04 -3.41
C GLU A 45 -18.82 4.70 -2.67
N PHE A 46 -17.80 3.91 -2.30
CA PHE A 46 -16.61 4.46 -1.69
C PHE A 46 -15.87 5.42 -2.62
N ASP A 47 -15.69 5.06 -3.89
CA ASP A 47 -14.94 5.86 -4.86
C ASP A 47 -15.59 7.24 -5.13
N LYS A 48 -16.90 7.38 -4.93
CA LYS A 48 -17.62 8.66 -4.99
C LYS A 48 -17.31 9.59 -3.81
N THR A 49 -16.83 9.05 -2.67
CA THR A 49 -16.56 9.85 -1.46
C THR A 49 -15.19 10.52 -1.46
N VAL A 50 -14.34 10.21 -2.42
CA VAL A 50 -12.96 10.70 -2.45
C VAL A 50 -12.77 11.79 -3.50
N SER A 51 -11.79 12.66 -3.28
CA SER A 51 -11.48 13.80 -4.17
C SER A 51 -10.46 13.47 -5.26
N PHE A 52 -10.00 12.23 -5.36
CA PHE A 52 -8.97 11.80 -6.33
C PHE A 52 -9.45 10.60 -7.15
N SER A 53 -8.85 10.43 -8.32
CA SER A 53 -9.22 9.35 -9.24
C SER A 53 -8.72 8.00 -8.75
N ILE A 54 -9.61 7.00 -8.78
CA ILE A 54 -9.29 5.59 -8.51
C ILE A 54 -9.61 4.77 -9.76
N GLU A 55 -8.64 3.97 -10.19
CA GLU A 55 -8.78 2.98 -11.27
C GLU A 55 -8.85 1.60 -10.65
N ARG A 56 -10.00 0.93 -10.74
CA ARG A 56 -10.22 -0.41 -10.20
C ARG A 56 -9.97 -1.46 -11.27
N VAL A 57 -9.00 -2.33 -11.02
CA VAL A 57 -8.62 -3.37 -11.98
C VAL A 57 -9.28 -4.69 -11.61
N SER A 58 -10.23 -5.11 -12.43
CA SER A 58 -10.98 -6.37 -12.31
C SER A 58 -10.31 -7.53 -13.06
N GLY A 59 -10.92 -8.70 -12.98
CA GLY A 59 -10.56 -9.89 -13.75
C GLY A 59 -9.95 -11.01 -12.90
N ILE A 60 -9.58 -12.11 -13.56
CA ILE A 60 -9.04 -13.33 -12.92
C ILE A 60 -7.79 -12.97 -12.11
N LYS A 61 -7.76 -13.39 -10.85
CA LYS A 61 -6.72 -13.02 -9.86
C LYS A 61 -5.28 -13.22 -10.37
N ILE A 62 -5.03 -14.31 -11.10
CA ILE A 62 -3.69 -14.63 -11.63
C ILE A 62 -3.27 -13.63 -12.72
N LEU A 63 -4.20 -13.19 -13.57
CA LEU A 63 -3.95 -12.27 -14.69
C LEU A 63 -4.04 -10.80 -14.29
N ARG A 64 -4.69 -10.49 -13.17
CA ARG A 64 -4.95 -9.12 -12.72
C ARG A 64 -3.67 -8.27 -12.59
N LYS A 65 -2.58 -8.86 -12.10
CA LYS A 65 -1.30 -8.15 -11.98
C LYS A 65 -0.75 -7.70 -13.34
N TYR A 66 -0.89 -8.52 -14.38
CA TYR A 66 -0.44 -8.19 -15.74
C TYR A 66 -1.31 -7.09 -16.34
N ARG A 67 -2.64 -7.23 -16.21
CA ARG A 67 -3.60 -6.22 -16.66
C ARG A 67 -3.35 -4.88 -15.96
N LYS A 68 -3.20 -4.88 -14.63
CA LYS A 68 -2.90 -3.67 -13.87
C LYS A 68 -1.60 -3.01 -14.31
N ALA A 69 -0.54 -3.79 -14.49
CA ALA A 69 0.74 -3.28 -14.97
C ALA A 69 0.64 -2.69 -16.38
N SER A 70 -0.13 -3.32 -17.28
CA SER A 70 -0.38 -2.78 -18.63
C SER A 70 -1.06 -1.43 -18.59
N LEU A 71 -2.15 -1.32 -17.83
CA LEU A 71 -2.88 -0.05 -17.66
C LEU A 71 -2.00 1.05 -17.05
N ILE A 72 -1.17 0.71 -16.05
CA ILE A 72 -0.25 1.67 -15.43
C ILE A 72 0.84 2.11 -16.41
N ASN A 73 1.45 1.18 -17.16
CA ASN A 73 2.48 1.52 -18.14
C ASN A 73 1.91 2.41 -19.25
N GLU A 74 0.71 2.12 -19.74
CA GLU A 74 0.01 2.96 -20.71
C GLU A 74 -0.26 4.36 -20.13
N TYR A 75 -0.83 4.41 -18.90
CA TYR A 75 -1.08 5.66 -18.21
C TYR A 75 0.18 6.51 -18.03
N LEU A 76 1.30 5.90 -17.66
CA LEU A 76 2.60 6.58 -17.51
C LEU A 76 3.11 7.18 -18.80
N ASN A 77 2.92 6.49 -19.92
CA ASN A 77 3.30 6.98 -21.25
C ASN A 77 2.46 8.21 -21.68
N GLN A 78 1.17 8.21 -21.32
CA GLN A 78 0.26 9.31 -21.65
C GLN A 78 0.35 10.48 -20.65
N ASN A 79 0.92 10.29 -19.48
CA ASN A 79 0.94 11.28 -18.40
C ASN A 79 2.39 11.59 -17.93
N PRO A 80 3.14 12.39 -18.69
CA PRO A 80 4.53 12.72 -18.33
C PRO A 80 4.65 13.49 -16.99
N LYS A 81 3.57 14.12 -16.53
CA LYS A 81 3.50 14.85 -15.25
C LYS A 81 3.58 13.95 -14.02
N VAL A 82 3.46 12.63 -14.17
CA VAL A 82 3.70 11.70 -13.06
C VAL A 82 5.16 11.77 -12.66
N SER A 83 5.43 12.09 -11.39
CA SER A 83 6.79 12.26 -10.86
C SER A 83 7.23 11.09 -9.97
N CYS A 84 6.27 10.40 -9.33
CA CYS A 84 6.57 9.32 -8.40
C CYS A 84 5.46 8.27 -8.36
N ILE A 85 5.86 7.02 -8.17
CA ILE A 85 4.97 5.88 -7.95
C ILE A 85 5.22 5.35 -6.54
N VAL A 86 4.15 5.22 -5.74
CA VAL A 86 4.19 4.63 -4.40
C VAL A 86 3.38 3.35 -4.40
N ALA A 87 3.99 2.25 -3.99
CA ALA A 87 3.35 0.94 -4.01
C ALA A 87 3.33 0.27 -2.63
N ASP A 88 2.25 -0.42 -2.35
CA ASP A 88 2.02 -1.18 -1.11
C ASP A 88 2.86 -2.46 -1.00
N HIS A 89 3.42 -2.92 -2.11
CA HIS A 89 4.01 -4.25 -2.20
C HIS A 89 4.94 -4.36 -3.40
N TRP A 90 6.04 -5.09 -3.30
CA TRP A 90 6.99 -5.28 -4.40
C TRP A 90 6.34 -5.87 -5.67
N LYS A 91 5.34 -6.78 -5.54
CA LYS A 91 4.61 -7.33 -6.70
C LYS A 91 3.82 -6.27 -7.47
N SER A 92 3.45 -5.19 -6.82
CA SER A 92 2.76 -4.06 -7.45
C SER A 92 3.67 -3.27 -8.40
N LEU A 93 5.00 -3.39 -8.22
CA LEU A 93 6.02 -2.75 -9.07
C LEU A 93 6.70 -3.71 -10.05
N GLU A 94 6.58 -5.03 -9.87
CA GLU A 94 7.35 -6.06 -10.61
C GLU A 94 7.31 -5.89 -12.13
N LEU A 95 6.19 -5.41 -12.67
CA LEU A 95 5.96 -5.29 -14.12
C LEU A 95 5.82 -3.84 -14.61
N ILE A 96 6.06 -2.86 -13.73
CA ILE A 96 6.00 -1.44 -14.10
C ILE A 96 7.33 -1.01 -14.70
N LYS A 97 7.28 -0.60 -15.97
CA LYS A 97 8.44 -0.15 -16.75
C LYS A 97 8.44 1.37 -16.84
N THR A 98 9.29 2.02 -16.07
CA THR A 98 9.40 3.48 -16.06
C THR A 98 10.71 3.93 -15.43
N ASN A 99 11.17 5.12 -15.83
CA ASN A 99 12.27 5.85 -15.21
C ASN A 99 11.81 6.84 -14.12
N LYS A 100 10.50 6.91 -13.85
CA LYS A 100 9.95 7.75 -12.76
C LYS A 100 10.36 7.18 -11.41
N LYS A 101 10.46 8.04 -10.40
CA LYS A 101 10.77 7.62 -9.01
C LYS A 101 9.77 6.57 -8.53
N LYS A 102 10.29 5.54 -7.88
CA LYS A 102 9.50 4.43 -7.33
C LYS A 102 9.80 4.28 -5.84
N ILE A 103 8.76 4.23 -5.04
CA ILE A 103 8.81 3.97 -3.60
C ILE A 103 8.00 2.71 -3.33
N CYS A 104 8.60 1.75 -2.61
CA CYS A 104 7.95 0.51 -2.23
C CYS A 104 7.80 0.40 -0.72
N LEU A 105 6.58 0.22 -0.24
CA LEU A 105 6.34 -0.12 1.16
C LEU A 105 6.55 -1.62 1.36
N ILE A 106 7.14 -1.99 2.50
CA ILE A 106 7.35 -3.38 2.92
C ILE A 106 6.87 -3.60 4.36
N HIS A 107 6.30 -4.81 4.62
CA HIS A 107 5.59 -5.13 5.87
C HIS A 107 6.07 -6.43 6.53
N SER A 108 7.21 -6.98 6.14
CA SER A 108 7.88 -8.19 6.60
C SER A 108 7.47 -9.50 5.91
N LYS A 109 6.23 -9.95 6.02
CA LYS A 109 5.80 -11.29 5.55
C LYS A 109 6.06 -11.52 4.05
N GLU A 110 5.81 -10.51 3.23
CA GLU A 110 5.90 -10.61 1.77
C GLU A 110 7.32 -10.58 1.22
N ILE A 111 8.30 -10.21 2.06
CA ILE A 111 9.72 -10.23 1.72
C ILE A 111 10.48 -11.37 2.41
N ASN A 112 9.90 -12.00 3.43
CA ASN A 112 10.53 -13.07 4.23
C ASN A 112 10.58 -14.39 3.44
N HIS A 113 11.51 -14.47 2.51
CA HIS A 113 11.77 -15.65 1.72
C HIS A 113 13.19 -16.17 1.96
N LYS A 114 13.36 -17.51 1.89
CA LYS A 114 14.67 -18.14 2.02
C LYS A 114 15.67 -17.47 1.07
N LYS A 115 16.79 -16.98 1.62
CA LYS A 115 17.87 -16.34 0.87
C LYS A 115 18.32 -17.21 -0.30
N GLY A 116 18.49 -16.64 -1.48
CA GLY A 116 18.85 -17.33 -2.69
C GLY A 116 17.69 -18.08 -3.39
N SER A 117 16.50 -18.15 -2.79
CA SER A 117 15.33 -18.75 -3.45
C SER A 117 14.87 -17.90 -4.62
N ARG A 118 14.11 -18.51 -5.57
CA ARG A 118 13.53 -17.81 -6.72
C ARG A 118 12.66 -16.63 -6.31
N LEU A 119 11.93 -16.73 -5.20
CA LEU A 119 11.11 -15.63 -4.68
C LEU A 119 11.98 -14.53 -4.07
N ASN A 120 13.02 -14.88 -3.31
CA ASN A 120 13.97 -13.89 -2.80
C ASN A 120 14.63 -13.11 -3.94
N GLN A 121 15.09 -13.78 -5.00
CA GLN A 121 15.68 -13.11 -6.16
C GLN A 121 14.70 -12.13 -6.82
N LYS A 122 13.40 -12.50 -6.93
CA LYS A 122 12.37 -11.59 -7.46
C LYS A 122 12.16 -10.37 -6.56
N VAL A 123 12.12 -10.55 -5.23
CA VAL A 123 12.03 -9.45 -4.27
C VAL A 123 13.22 -8.50 -4.45
N LEU A 124 14.44 -9.04 -4.48
CA LEU A 124 15.65 -8.25 -4.65
C LEU A 124 15.70 -7.49 -5.97
N ASN A 125 15.31 -8.15 -7.07
CA ASN A 125 15.23 -7.52 -8.38
C ASN A 125 14.29 -6.30 -8.39
N VAL A 126 13.21 -6.33 -7.62
CA VAL A 126 12.31 -5.18 -7.53
C VAL A 126 12.85 -4.14 -6.54
N LEU A 127 13.17 -4.56 -5.30
CA LEU A 127 13.51 -3.61 -4.23
C LEU A 127 14.86 -2.90 -4.45
N ASN A 128 15.82 -3.53 -5.10
CA ASN A 128 17.08 -2.87 -5.46
C ASN A 128 16.96 -1.97 -6.71
N ASN A 129 15.83 -2.04 -7.45
CA ASN A 129 15.53 -1.17 -8.59
C ASN A 129 14.48 -0.09 -8.30
N VAL A 130 14.11 0.13 -7.03
CA VAL A 130 13.34 1.30 -6.60
C VAL A 130 14.26 2.35 -5.98
N ASP A 131 13.80 3.60 -5.92
CA ASP A 131 14.57 4.70 -5.34
C ASP A 131 14.58 4.61 -3.81
N HIS A 132 13.43 4.28 -3.20
CA HIS A 132 13.30 4.11 -1.76
C HIS A 132 12.44 2.91 -1.40
N VAL A 133 12.82 2.24 -0.32
CA VAL A 133 12.05 1.19 0.34
C VAL A 133 11.62 1.71 1.71
N ILE A 134 10.33 1.70 1.99
CA ILE A 134 9.79 2.14 3.28
C ILE A 134 9.45 0.91 4.11
N ALA A 135 10.23 0.67 5.14
CA ALA A 135 9.94 -0.39 6.12
C ALA A 135 9.05 0.15 7.24
N ASN A 136 8.03 -0.61 7.59
CA ASN A 136 7.08 -0.22 8.65
C ASN A 136 7.65 -0.34 10.08
N SER A 137 8.86 -0.88 10.25
CA SER A 137 9.53 -1.04 11.53
C SER A 137 11.03 -1.33 11.35
N ASN A 138 11.80 -1.17 12.42
CA ASN A 138 13.22 -1.59 12.44
C ASN A 138 13.37 -3.09 12.22
N PHE A 139 12.44 -3.91 12.69
CA PHE A 139 12.43 -5.35 12.42
C PHE A 139 12.32 -5.62 10.92
N THR A 140 11.41 -4.96 10.22
CA THR A 140 11.23 -5.12 8.77
C THR A 140 12.44 -4.58 7.99
N LYS A 141 13.06 -3.47 8.45
CA LYS A 141 14.33 -2.98 7.89
C LYS A 141 15.41 -4.05 8.00
N LYS A 142 15.63 -4.59 9.21
CA LYS A 142 16.64 -5.64 9.43
C LYS A 142 16.40 -6.85 8.52
N LEU A 143 15.16 -7.33 8.46
CA LEU A 143 14.79 -8.44 7.57
C LEU A 143 15.13 -8.14 6.09
N ALA A 144 14.84 -6.93 5.62
CA ALA A 144 15.13 -6.52 4.25
C ALA A 144 16.64 -6.52 3.96
N VAL A 145 17.46 -6.02 4.90
CA VAL A 145 18.93 -6.07 4.79
C VAL A 145 19.44 -7.53 4.80
N ASP A 146 18.92 -8.36 5.70
CA ASP A 146 19.33 -9.76 5.84
C ASP A 146 19.08 -10.57 4.56
N ILE A 147 18.01 -10.26 3.83
CA ILE A 147 17.72 -10.92 2.54
C ILE A 147 18.49 -10.32 1.35
N GLY A 148 19.18 -9.19 1.51
CA GLY A 148 20.06 -8.58 0.50
C GLY A 148 19.57 -7.27 -0.14
N VAL A 149 18.60 -6.58 0.45
CA VAL A 149 18.22 -5.23 0.00
C VAL A 149 19.27 -4.21 0.44
N GLU A 150 19.62 -3.27 -0.45
CA GLU A 150 20.60 -2.22 -0.14
C GLU A 150 20.11 -1.32 1.00
N GLU A 151 20.84 -1.32 2.13
CA GLU A 151 20.45 -0.59 3.35
C GLU A 151 20.23 0.91 3.12
N LYS A 152 21.07 1.54 2.30
CA LYS A 152 21.00 2.98 1.97
C LYS A 152 19.67 3.41 1.34
N LYS A 153 18.91 2.46 0.76
CA LYS A 153 17.59 2.71 0.16
C LYS A 153 16.44 2.57 1.15
N ILE A 154 16.71 2.00 2.34
CA ILE A 154 15.66 1.65 3.29
C ILE A 154 15.46 2.76 4.32
N LEU A 155 14.27 3.31 4.35
CA LEU A 155 13.82 4.24 5.39
C LEU A 155 12.82 3.54 6.30
N VAL A 156 12.89 3.79 7.60
CA VAL A 156 11.88 3.30 8.55
C VAL A 156 10.86 4.38 8.79
N ILE A 157 9.61 4.11 8.45
CA ILE A 157 8.46 4.99 8.74
C ILE A 157 7.39 4.11 9.38
N ASN A 158 7.17 4.30 10.66
CA ASN A 158 6.13 3.58 11.38
C ASN A 158 4.75 4.01 10.86
N PRO A 159 3.80 3.07 10.70
CA PRO A 159 2.44 3.40 10.31
C PRO A 159 1.83 4.41 11.29
N GLY A 160 1.23 5.46 10.74
CA GLY A 160 0.43 6.39 11.53
C GLY A 160 -0.88 5.73 11.97
N VAL A 161 -1.45 6.26 13.05
CA VAL A 161 -2.80 5.94 13.50
C VAL A 161 -3.69 7.17 13.31
N ASP A 162 -4.97 6.94 13.01
CA ASP A 162 -5.92 8.04 13.00
C ASP A 162 -6.05 8.62 14.41
N PRO A 163 -6.28 9.95 14.54
CA PRO A 163 -6.58 10.55 15.84
C PRO A 163 -7.74 9.80 16.51
N ILE A 164 -7.56 9.45 17.77
CA ILE A 164 -8.62 8.84 18.56
C ILE A 164 -9.75 9.87 18.63
N LYS A 165 -10.92 9.54 18.10
CA LYS A 165 -12.13 10.33 18.33
C LYS A 165 -12.52 10.15 19.77
N GLU A 166 -12.90 11.26 20.44
CA GLU A 166 -13.49 11.15 21.77
C GLU A 166 -14.70 10.24 21.71
N ILE A 167 -14.67 9.17 22.52
CA ILE A 167 -15.77 8.24 22.61
C ILE A 167 -16.85 8.91 23.47
N PRO A 168 -18.10 9.01 22.98
CA PRO A 168 -19.18 9.58 23.78
C PRO A 168 -19.29 8.88 25.12
N LYS A 169 -19.46 9.63 26.21
CA LYS A 169 -19.55 9.07 27.59
C LYS A 169 -20.59 7.97 27.73
N ASN A 170 -21.69 8.05 26.97
CA ASN A 170 -22.73 7.01 26.96
C ASN A 170 -22.25 5.67 26.36
N ASP A 171 -21.36 5.71 25.36
CA ASP A 171 -20.82 4.49 24.74
C ASP A 171 -19.76 3.86 25.65
N LEU A 172 -18.99 4.68 26.39
CA LEU A 172 -18.10 4.19 27.44
C LEU A 172 -18.87 3.46 28.56
N LYS A 173 -19.97 4.04 29.05
CA LYS A 173 -20.82 3.39 30.06
C LYS A 173 -21.39 2.05 29.57
N LYS A 174 -21.91 2.01 28.33
CA LYS A 174 -22.38 0.75 27.74
C LYS A 174 -21.27 -0.30 27.63
N ALA A 175 -20.07 0.09 27.26
CA ALA A 175 -18.92 -0.82 27.18
C ALA A 175 -18.56 -1.34 28.59
N GLU A 176 -18.56 -0.49 29.62
CA GLU A 176 -18.32 -0.86 31.00
C GLU A 176 -19.39 -1.84 31.52
N GLU A 177 -20.67 -1.61 31.25
CA GLU A 177 -21.78 -2.51 31.60
C GLU A 177 -21.61 -3.88 30.96
N ILE A 178 -21.23 -3.96 29.67
CA ILE A 178 -20.98 -5.21 28.96
C ILE A 178 -19.78 -5.96 29.55
N LEU A 179 -18.71 -5.25 29.91
CA LEU A 179 -17.52 -5.85 30.52
C LEU A 179 -17.76 -6.36 31.93
N ASN A 180 -18.55 -5.63 32.72
CA ASN A 180 -18.88 -6.00 34.08
C ASN A 180 -19.97 -7.10 34.16
N GLY A 181 -20.89 -7.17 33.19
CA GLY A 181 -21.91 -8.22 33.09
C GLY A 181 -21.38 -9.61 32.68
N LYS A 182 -20.14 -9.70 32.17
CA LYS A 182 -19.48 -10.97 31.85
C LYS A 182 -18.68 -11.60 33.00
N LYS A 183 -18.76 -11.03 34.19
CA LYS A 183 -18.09 -11.54 35.41
C LYS A 183 -19.01 -12.33 36.36
N GLN A 184 -20.13 -12.85 35.84
CA GLN A 184 -20.99 -13.80 36.58
C GLN A 184 -20.88 -15.18 35.98
#